data_1fff051b326fd72f85eda48c278e6518
#
_entry.id   1fff051b326fd72f85eda48c278e6518
#
_cell.length_a   1.000
_cell.length_b   1.000
_cell.length_c   1.000
_cell.angle_alpha   90.00
_cell.angle_beta   90.00
_cell.angle_gamma   90.00
#
_symmetry.space_group_name_H-M   'P 1'
#
loop_
_entity.id
_entity.type
_entity.pdbx_description
1 polymer ?
#
loop_
_entity_poly.entity_id
_entity_poly.type
_entity_poly.pdbx_seq_one_letter_code
_entity_poly.pdbx_strand_id
1 'polypeptide(L)'
;MCIRDSIQAADGLMVARGDLGIECAFEDLPIIQRKSVGACLAAGKPVIIATHMLESMIESPVPTRAEISDVANAVNEGADCIMLSGETTTGNYPLECVQILTRIAARIEKEIQPGLTEDLKLFRPKAKMLRSAALLAMRLENSGLLVFTRSGDLAAKLGALRPNGAPLFAFTDVEGLHRRLRLIWGIEPFFMNFSEDPEITIQNAIDRLKKEKWIKEGDSLVTVTNAFAHNRIVESIQLREIE
;
A
#
# COMPACT_ATOMS: atom_id res chain seq x y z
N MET A 1 4.68 25.84 -6.40
CA MET A 1 5.31 24.74 -5.61
C MET A 1 5.41 23.51 -6.51
N CYS A 2 6.58 22.90 -6.63
CA CYS A 2 6.72 21.70 -7.44
C CYS A 2 6.36 20.47 -6.60
N ILE A 3 5.28 19.77 -6.96
CA ILE A 3 4.82 18.54 -6.28
C ILE A 3 5.98 17.54 -6.10
N ARG A 4 6.87 17.44 -7.12
CA ARG A 4 8.02 16.55 -7.07
C ARG A 4 9.00 16.87 -5.95
N ASP A 5 9.27 18.16 -5.71
CA ASP A 5 10.21 18.60 -4.67
C ASP A 5 9.64 18.25 -3.28
N SER A 6 8.34 18.46 -3.06
CA SER A 6 7.66 18.07 -1.83
C SER A 6 7.72 16.56 -1.61
N ILE A 7 7.45 15.76 -2.65
CA ILE A 7 7.52 14.28 -2.56
C ILE A 7 8.96 13.82 -2.28
N GLN A 8 9.97 14.46 -2.85
CA GLN A 8 11.36 14.08 -2.58
C GLN A 8 11.76 14.33 -1.12
N ALA A 9 11.33 15.45 -0.55
CA ALA A 9 11.68 15.86 0.81
C ALA A 9 10.86 15.15 1.91
N ALA A 10 9.62 14.74 1.61
CA ALA A 10 8.71 14.15 2.59
C ALA A 10 8.76 12.60 2.59
N ASP A 11 8.30 11.98 3.68
CA ASP A 11 8.13 10.53 3.78
C ASP A 11 6.84 10.02 3.10
N GLY A 12 5.89 10.88 2.85
CA GLY A 12 4.62 10.65 2.18
C GLY A 12 3.94 11.97 1.83
N LEU A 13 2.81 11.93 1.15
CA LEU A 13 2.05 13.11 0.76
C LEU A 13 0.60 12.97 1.20
N MET A 14 0.01 14.06 1.71
CA MET A 14 -1.42 14.19 1.88
C MET A 14 -1.96 15.21 0.87
N VAL A 15 -2.93 14.80 0.08
CA VAL A 15 -3.68 15.67 -0.83
C VAL A 15 -4.89 16.22 -0.06
N ALA A 16 -4.70 17.38 0.59
CA ALA A 16 -5.73 18.09 1.34
C ALA A 16 -6.57 18.92 0.36
N ARG A 17 -7.65 18.33 -0.16
CA ARG A 17 -8.44 18.93 -1.26
C ARG A 17 -9.14 20.23 -0.86
N GLY A 18 -9.51 20.36 0.41
CA GLY A 18 -10.07 21.62 0.94
C GLY A 18 -9.12 22.80 0.79
N ASP A 19 -7.84 22.60 1.17
CA ASP A 19 -6.82 23.65 1.06
C ASP A 19 -6.44 23.90 -0.40
N LEU A 20 -6.33 22.84 -1.20
CA LEU A 20 -6.02 22.94 -2.63
C LEU A 20 -7.10 23.71 -3.39
N GLY A 21 -8.37 23.60 -3.01
CA GLY A 21 -9.48 24.30 -3.65
C GLY A 21 -9.42 25.82 -3.48
N ILE A 22 -8.63 26.32 -2.53
CA ILE A 22 -8.38 27.75 -2.34
C ILE A 22 -7.24 28.23 -3.26
N GLU A 23 -6.27 27.35 -3.55
CA GLU A 23 -5.02 27.69 -4.24
C GLU A 23 -5.07 27.41 -5.75
N CYS A 24 -6.05 26.64 -6.25
CA CYS A 24 -6.17 26.30 -7.67
C CYS A 24 -7.62 26.32 -8.16
N ALA A 25 -7.80 26.31 -9.47
CA ALA A 25 -9.13 26.24 -10.06
C ALA A 25 -9.78 24.87 -9.75
N PHE A 26 -11.10 24.85 -9.54
CA PHE A 26 -11.84 23.63 -9.14
C PHE A 26 -11.68 22.49 -10.15
N GLU A 27 -11.67 22.80 -11.44
CA GLU A 27 -11.48 21.85 -12.53
C GLU A 27 -10.10 21.22 -12.55
N ASP A 28 -9.10 21.82 -11.93
CA ASP A 28 -7.74 21.30 -11.83
C ASP A 28 -7.55 20.32 -10.67
N LEU A 29 -8.41 20.36 -9.65
CA LEU A 29 -8.31 19.51 -8.46
C LEU A 29 -8.15 18.01 -8.78
N PRO A 30 -9.00 17.40 -9.63
CA PRO A 30 -8.87 15.98 -9.97
C PRO A 30 -7.56 15.68 -10.71
N ILE A 31 -7.10 16.62 -11.53
CA ILE A 31 -5.84 16.49 -12.29
C ILE A 31 -4.64 16.52 -11.35
N ILE A 32 -4.64 17.45 -10.38
CA ILE A 32 -3.60 17.58 -9.37
C ILE A 32 -3.56 16.33 -8.48
N GLN A 33 -4.73 15.86 -8.02
CA GLN A 33 -4.84 14.65 -7.22
C GLN A 33 -4.21 13.46 -7.95
N ARG A 34 -4.64 13.16 -9.18
CA ARG A 34 -4.12 12.05 -9.99
C ARG A 34 -2.61 12.16 -10.23
N LYS A 35 -2.11 13.36 -10.56
CA LYS A 35 -0.67 13.60 -10.73
C LYS A 35 0.11 13.36 -9.44
N SER A 36 -0.44 13.77 -8.31
CA SER A 36 0.17 13.59 -6.99
C SER A 36 0.24 12.11 -6.61
N VAL A 37 -0.86 11.36 -6.78
CA VAL A 37 -0.90 9.91 -6.56
C VAL A 37 0.12 9.20 -7.45
N GLY A 38 0.10 9.44 -8.75
CA GLY A 38 1.04 8.81 -9.69
C GLY A 38 2.51 9.12 -9.38
N ALA A 39 2.81 10.36 -8.93
CA ALA A 39 4.17 10.74 -8.55
C ALA A 39 4.62 10.07 -7.24
N CYS A 40 3.72 9.89 -6.26
CA CYS A 40 3.99 9.15 -5.02
C CYS A 40 4.23 7.66 -5.31
N LEU A 41 3.39 7.03 -6.13
CA LEU A 41 3.57 5.64 -6.56
C LEU A 41 4.94 5.45 -7.24
N ALA A 42 5.31 6.34 -8.16
CA ALA A 42 6.60 6.29 -8.84
C ALA A 42 7.79 6.45 -7.89
N ALA A 43 7.61 7.19 -6.79
CA ALA A 43 8.62 7.39 -5.75
C ALA A 43 8.63 6.27 -4.68
N GLY A 44 7.61 5.39 -4.65
CA GLY A 44 7.43 4.40 -3.59
C GLY A 44 7.10 5.03 -2.24
N LYS A 45 6.34 6.12 -2.23
CA LYS A 45 5.95 6.86 -1.02
C LYS A 45 4.43 6.84 -0.86
N PRO A 46 3.92 6.70 0.38
CA PRO A 46 2.47 6.65 0.61
C PRO A 46 1.81 7.99 0.28
N VAL A 47 0.57 7.89 -0.20
CA VAL A 47 -0.28 9.05 -0.48
C VAL A 47 -1.64 8.89 0.19
N ILE A 48 -2.08 9.95 0.86
CA ILE A 48 -3.35 10.03 1.56
C ILE A 48 -4.24 11.02 0.80
N ILE A 49 -5.45 10.60 0.44
CA ILE A 49 -6.48 11.52 -0.07
C ILE A 49 -7.36 11.95 1.09
N ALA A 50 -7.46 13.26 1.29
CA ALA A 50 -8.07 13.84 2.47
C ALA A 50 -9.12 14.90 2.11
N THR A 51 -10.03 15.12 3.05
CA THR A 51 -11.12 16.12 3.07
C THR A 51 -12.25 15.85 2.08
N HIS A 52 -13.47 16.18 2.49
CA HIS A 52 -14.72 16.11 1.70
C HIS A 52 -14.97 14.72 1.08
N MET A 53 -14.69 13.65 1.83
CA MET A 53 -14.88 12.27 1.31
C MET A 53 -16.33 11.80 1.45
N LEU A 54 -16.90 11.94 2.65
CA LEU A 54 -18.28 11.57 3.00
C LEU A 54 -18.93 12.70 3.82
N GLU A 55 -18.71 13.95 3.42
CA GLU A 55 -19.06 15.15 4.20
C GLU A 55 -20.55 15.22 4.54
N SER A 56 -21.44 14.79 3.64
CA SER A 56 -22.87 14.73 3.91
C SER A 56 -23.22 13.82 5.10
N MET A 57 -22.36 12.85 5.40
CA MET A 57 -22.54 11.94 6.52
C MET A 57 -22.21 12.56 7.89
N ILE A 58 -21.77 13.79 7.96
CA ILE A 58 -21.74 14.55 9.21
C ILE A 58 -23.18 14.60 9.80
N GLU A 59 -24.19 14.79 8.96
CA GLU A 59 -25.60 14.94 9.37
C GLU A 59 -26.51 13.79 8.86
N SER A 60 -26.10 13.04 7.83
CA SER A 60 -26.87 11.98 7.18
C SER A 60 -26.28 10.58 7.46
N PRO A 61 -27.10 9.55 7.73
CA PRO A 61 -26.60 8.18 7.91
C PRO A 61 -26.13 7.51 6.60
N VAL A 62 -26.36 8.14 5.46
CA VAL A 62 -25.96 7.61 4.14
C VAL A 62 -25.31 8.70 3.30
N PRO A 63 -24.28 8.36 2.51
CA PRO A 63 -23.60 9.32 1.66
C PRO A 63 -24.38 9.61 0.38
N THR A 64 -24.04 10.68 -0.28
CA THR A 64 -24.49 10.99 -1.63
C THR A 64 -23.83 10.07 -2.66
N ARG A 65 -24.45 9.95 -3.86
CA ARG A 65 -23.85 9.20 -4.97
C ARG A 65 -22.51 9.80 -5.44
N ALA A 66 -22.39 11.12 -5.37
CA ALA A 66 -21.17 11.83 -5.76
C ALA A 66 -20.01 11.45 -4.82
N GLU A 67 -20.25 11.39 -3.51
CA GLU A 67 -19.25 10.98 -2.52
C GLU A 67 -18.83 9.51 -2.70
N ILE A 68 -19.77 8.60 -2.98
CA ILE A 68 -19.43 7.22 -3.31
C ILE A 68 -18.51 7.15 -4.52
N SER A 69 -18.80 7.94 -5.56
CA SER A 69 -18.00 7.99 -6.78
C SER A 69 -16.63 8.61 -6.53
N ASP A 70 -16.53 9.58 -5.62
CA ASP A 70 -15.29 10.23 -5.26
C ASP A 70 -14.36 9.30 -4.46
N VAL A 71 -14.89 8.58 -3.48
CA VAL A 71 -14.16 7.51 -2.78
C VAL A 71 -13.68 6.45 -3.77
N ALA A 72 -14.56 5.99 -4.66
CA ALA A 72 -14.21 5.01 -5.69
C ALA A 72 -13.09 5.51 -6.60
N ASN A 73 -13.11 6.81 -6.97
CA ASN A 73 -12.06 7.41 -7.78
C ASN A 73 -10.71 7.45 -7.05
N ALA A 74 -10.68 7.83 -5.78
CA ALA A 74 -9.45 7.83 -4.98
C ALA A 74 -8.82 6.41 -4.89
N VAL A 75 -9.65 5.37 -4.72
CA VAL A 75 -9.21 3.97 -4.72
C VAL A 75 -8.67 3.57 -6.09
N ASN A 76 -9.39 3.88 -7.17
CA ASN A 76 -8.98 3.57 -8.56
C ASN A 76 -7.69 4.27 -8.97
N GLU A 77 -7.43 5.47 -8.47
CA GLU A 77 -6.18 6.20 -8.71
C GLU A 77 -5.00 5.57 -7.97
N GLY A 78 -5.26 4.71 -6.98
CA GLY A 78 -4.23 4.01 -6.21
C GLY A 78 -3.76 4.78 -4.98
N ALA A 79 -4.63 5.51 -4.30
CA ALA A 79 -4.32 6.08 -3.00
C ALA A 79 -3.96 4.98 -1.99
N ASP A 80 -3.01 5.26 -1.08
CA ASP A 80 -2.67 4.33 0.00
C ASP A 80 -3.67 4.41 1.14
N CYS A 81 -4.14 5.62 1.44
CA CYS A 81 -5.13 5.88 2.47
C CYS A 81 -6.16 6.91 2.01
N ILE A 82 -7.35 6.80 2.58
CA ILE A 82 -8.41 7.81 2.47
C ILE A 82 -8.71 8.28 3.89
N MET A 83 -8.72 9.60 4.10
CA MET A 83 -8.91 10.19 5.42
C MET A 83 -10.31 10.79 5.56
N LEU A 84 -10.98 10.48 6.65
CA LEU A 84 -12.17 11.18 7.15
C LEU A 84 -11.74 12.27 8.14
N SER A 85 -12.49 13.34 8.22
CA SER A 85 -12.24 14.51 9.06
C SER A 85 -13.43 14.81 9.97
N GLY A 86 -14.28 15.77 9.60
CA GLY A 86 -15.50 16.15 10.31
C GLY A 86 -16.46 14.99 10.49
N GLU A 87 -16.50 14.07 9.52
CA GLU A 87 -17.36 12.89 9.50
C GLU A 87 -17.17 11.98 10.74
N THR A 88 -15.93 11.93 11.25
CA THR A 88 -15.60 11.09 12.43
C THR A 88 -15.30 11.89 13.69
N THR A 89 -15.09 13.22 13.60
CA THR A 89 -14.75 14.04 14.77
C THR A 89 -15.96 14.76 15.36
N THR A 90 -16.84 15.28 14.51
CA THR A 90 -18.03 16.07 14.92
C THR A 90 -19.33 15.52 14.35
N GLY A 91 -19.26 14.58 13.40
CA GLY A 91 -20.42 13.99 12.75
C GLY A 91 -21.24 13.09 13.68
N ASN A 92 -22.52 12.91 13.34
CA ASN A 92 -23.46 12.11 14.08
C ASN A 92 -23.31 10.59 13.82
N TYR A 93 -22.59 10.20 12.73
CA TYR A 93 -22.51 8.82 12.24
C TYR A 93 -21.05 8.35 12.03
N PRO A 94 -20.14 8.48 13.02
CA PRO A 94 -18.70 8.22 12.82
C PRO A 94 -18.39 6.77 12.47
N LEU A 95 -19.10 5.81 13.05
CA LEU A 95 -18.88 4.37 12.78
C LEU A 95 -19.38 3.99 11.39
N GLU A 96 -20.55 4.50 11.00
CA GLU A 96 -21.16 4.29 9.70
C GLU A 96 -20.28 4.87 8.59
N CYS A 97 -19.68 6.03 8.81
CA CYS A 97 -18.73 6.62 7.86
C CYS A 97 -17.56 5.68 7.58
N VAL A 98 -16.91 5.15 8.61
CA VAL A 98 -15.79 4.21 8.46
C VAL A 98 -16.26 2.91 7.78
N GLN A 99 -17.41 2.38 8.17
CA GLN A 99 -17.98 1.16 7.58
C GLN A 99 -18.29 1.34 6.09
N ILE A 100 -18.89 2.46 5.72
CA ILE A 100 -19.25 2.77 4.33
C ILE A 100 -17.99 2.97 3.50
N LEU A 101 -17.01 3.75 4.01
CA LEU A 101 -15.73 3.94 3.35
C LEU A 101 -15.04 2.60 3.07
N THR A 102 -14.97 1.73 4.10
CA THR A 102 -14.37 0.39 3.99
C THR A 102 -15.11 -0.47 2.95
N ARG A 103 -16.45 -0.45 2.94
CA ARG A 103 -17.25 -1.22 1.98
C ARG A 103 -17.03 -0.75 0.54
N ILE A 104 -16.96 0.57 0.31
CA ILE A 104 -16.69 1.12 -1.02
C ILE A 104 -15.29 0.70 -1.45
N ALA A 105 -14.27 0.94 -0.62
CA ALA A 105 -12.89 0.58 -0.95
C ALA A 105 -12.76 -0.92 -1.28
N ALA A 106 -13.21 -1.79 -0.40
CA ALA A 106 -13.14 -3.25 -0.61
C ALA A 106 -13.92 -3.74 -1.84
N ARG A 107 -14.99 -3.04 -2.24
CA ARG A 107 -15.74 -3.38 -3.45
C ARG A 107 -15.00 -2.95 -4.72
N ILE A 108 -14.43 -1.75 -4.70
CA ILE A 108 -13.72 -1.19 -5.84
C ILE A 108 -12.39 -1.92 -6.06
N GLU A 109 -11.66 -2.24 -5.01
CA GLU A 109 -10.38 -2.97 -5.10
C GLU A 109 -10.50 -4.30 -5.83
N LYS A 110 -11.64 -4.98 -5.75
CA LYS A 110 -11.90 -6.22 -6.50
C LYS A 110 -12.04 -6.02 -8.01
N GLU A 111 -12.36 -4.81 -8.44
CA GLU A 111 -12.55 -4.47 -9.86
C GLU A 111 -11.34 -3.73 -10.45
N ILE A 112 -10.36 -3.36 -9.61
CA ILE A 112 -9.13 -2.72 -10.10
C ILE A 112 -8.42 -3.70 -11.02
N GLN A 113 -8.26 -3.32 -12.28
CA GLN A 113 -7.53 -4.10 -13.26
C GLN A 113 -6.05 -4.21 -12.86
N PRO A 114 -5.43 -5.39 -12.98
CA PRO A 114 -3.97 -5.48 -12.92
C PRO A 114 -3.40 -4.57 -14.01
N GLY A 115 -2.56 -3.62 -13.64
CA GLY A 115 -1.98 -2.73 -14.65
C GLY A 115 -1.87 -1.28 -14.23
N LEU A 116 -2.47 -0.87 -13.11
CA LEU A 116 -2.39 0.51 -12.62
C LEU A 116 -0.94 1.05 -12.59
N THR A 117 0.03 0.16 -12.42
CA THR A 117 1.44 0.48 -12.30
C THR A 117 2.30 -0.06 -13.45
N GLU A 118 1.70 -0.66 -14.48
CA GLU A 118 2.46 -1.22 -15.62
C GLU A 118 3.25 -0.15 -16.36
N ASP A 119 2.70 1.03 -16.51
CA ASP A 119 3.34 2.18 -17.17
C ASP A 119 4.39 2.89 -16.30
N LEU A 120 4.55 2.49 -15.03
CA LEU A 120 5.59 3.08 -14.18
C LEU A 120 6.98 2.79 -14.75
N LYS A 121 7.69 3.84 -15.13
CA LYS A 121 9.07 3.74 -15.63
C LYS A 121 10.02 3.39 -14.49
N LEU A 122 10.47 2.15 -14.45
CA LEU A 122 11.41 1.64 -13.47
C LEU A 122 12.84 1.74 -14.02
N PHE A 123 13.60 2.72 -13.53
CA PHE A 123 14.96 2.98 -14.02
C PHE A 123 16.03 2.12 -13.34
N ARG A 124 15.83 1.74 -12.08
CA ARG A 124 16.83 1.00 -11.29
C ARG A 124 16.65 -0.51 -11.43
N PRO A 125 17.75 -1.30 -11.55
CA PRO A 125 17.67 -2.78 -11.62
C PRO A 125 16.84 -3.38 -10.49
N LYS A 126 17.03 -2.93 -9.26
CA LYS A 126 16.25 -3.36 -8.09
C LYS A 126 14.74 -3.18 -8.29
N ALA A 127 14.31 -2.03 -8.79
CA ALA A 127 12.88 -1.79 -9.02
C ALA A 127 12.30 -2.74 -10.09
N LYS A 128 13.08 -3.09 -11.12
CA LYS A 128 12.69 -4.08 -12.13
C LYS A 128 12.56 -5.48 -11.51
N MET A 129 13.50 -5.84 -10.64
CA MET A 129 13.47 -7.11 -9.90
C MET A 129 12.22 -7.19 -9.01
N LEU A 130 11.89 -6.12 -8.28
CA LEU A 130 10.68 -6.06 -7.44
C LEU A 130 9.40 -6.20 -8.27
N ARG A 131 9.36 -5.60 -9.47
CA ARG A 131 8.23 -5.81 -10.39
C ARG A 131 8.12 -7.26 -10.82
N SER A 132 9.23 -7.93 -11.11
CA SER A 132 9.22 -9.35 -11.45
C SER A 132 8.70 -10.21 -10.29
N ALA A 133 9.08 -9.90 -9.05
CA ALA A 133 8.56 -10.57 -7.87
C ALA A 133 7.05 -10.37 -7.69
N ALA A 134 6.58 -9.12 -7.83
CA ALA A 134 5.15 -8.80 -7.76
C ALA A 134 4.35 -9.52 -8.85
N LEU A 135 4.82 -9.49 -10.11
CA LEU A 135 4.17 -10.17 -11.23
C LEU A 135 4.16 -11.70 -11.05
N LEU A 136 5.24 -12.28 -10.51
CA LEU A 136 5.29 -13.71 -10.21
C LEU A 136 4.21 -14.07 -9.19
N ALA A 137 4.16 -13.35 -8.06
CA ALA A 137 3.14 -13.58 -7.04
C ALA A 137 1.72 -13.43 -7.60
N MET A 138 1.43 -12.38 -8.38
CA MET A 138 0.10 -12.14 -8.97
C MET A 138 -0.34 -13.23 -9.97
N ARG A 139 0.59 -13.99 -10.54
CA ARG A 139 0.30 -15.06 -11.53
C ARG A 139 0.22 -16.46 -10.92
N LEU A 140 0.68 -16.63 -9.70
CA LEU A 140 0.55 -17.87 -8.96
C LEU A 140 -0.80 -17.90 -8.24
N GLU A 141 -1.44 -19.06 -8.22
CA GLU A 141 -2.63 -19.27 -7.41
C GLU A 141 -2.25 -19.36 -5.93
N ASN A 142 -3.10 -18.81 -5.06
CA ASN A 142 -2.91 -18.86 -3.60
C ASN A 142 -1.49 -18.43 -3.17
N SER A 143 -1.06 -17.28 -3.62
CA SER A 143 0.30 -16.80 -3.37
C SER A 143 0.33 -15.50 -2.58
N GLY A 144 1.48 -15.22 -1.96
CA GLY A 144 1.77 -13.96 -1.29
C GLY A 144 3.21 -13.51 -1.49
N LEU A 145 3.47 -12.26 -1.18
CA LEU A 145 4.80 -11.68 -1.13
C LEU A 145 5.29 -11.64 0.32
N LEU A 146 6.52 -12.08 0.55
CA LEU A 146 7.16 -12.03 1.87
C LEU A 146 8.41 -11.16 1.79
N VAL A 147 8.48 -10.14 2.63
CA VAL A 147 9.64 -9.24 2.68
C VAL A 147 10.09 -8.95 4.10
N PHE A 148 11.40 -8.75 4.27
CA PHE A 148 12.04 -8.34 5.52
C PHE A 148 12.68 -6.98 5.32
N THR A 149 12.39 -6.03 6.22
CA THR A 149 12.86 -4.66 6.06
C THR A 149 13.10 -3.95 7.41
N ARG A 150 14.19 -3.19 7.50
CA ARG A 150 14.51 -2.30 8.62
C ARG A 150 14.31 -0.83 8.29
N SER A 151 14.34 -0.48 7.00
CA SER A 151 14.12 0.89 6.52
C SER A 151 12.70 1.15 6.02
N GLY A 152 11.97 0.10 5.61
CA GLY A 152 10.68 0.18 4.96
C GLY A 152 10.75 0.34 3.44
N ASP A 153 11.90 0.70 2.87
CA ASP A 153 12.06 1.03 1.45
C ASP A 153 11.63 -0.13 0.52
N LEU A 154 12.00 -1.35 0.87
CA LEU A 154 11.66 -2.54 0.08
C LEU A 154 10.16 -2.80 0.07
N ALA A 155 9.52 -2.78 1.24
CA ALA A 155 8.08 -2.99 1.38
C ALA A 155 7.29 -1.86 0.70
N ALA A 156 7.69 -0.60 0.87
CA ALA A 156 7.04 0.54 0.26
C ALA A 156 7.09 0.49 -1.28
N LYS A 157 8.23 0.10 -1.85
CA LYS A 157 8.37 -0.07 -3.30
C LYS A 157 7.54 -1.23 -3.85
N LEU A 158 7.44 -2.34 -3.11
CA LEU A 158 6.55 -3.44 -3.48
C LEU A 158 5.08 -3.04 -3.38
N GLY A 159 4.67 -2.38 -2.28
CA GLY A 159 3.31 -1.87 -2.12
C GLY A 159 2.93 -0.87 -3.21
N ALA A 160 3.85 0.00 -3.62
CA ALA A 160 3.63 0.95 -4.72
C ALA A 160 3.40 0.27 -6.09
N LEU A 161 3.81 -0.98 -6.26
CA LEU A 161 3.53 -1.78 -7.46
C LEU A 161 2.11 -2.35 -7.47
N ARG A 162 1.36 -2.18 -6.38
CA ARG A 162 -0.04 -2.64 -6.26
C ARG A 162 -0.23 -4.11 -6.67
N PRO A 163 0.41 -5.07 -5.98
CA PRO A 163 0.30 -6.49 -6.31
C PRO A 163 -1.11 -7.01 -5.97
N ASN A 164 -2.07 -6.73 -6.84
CA ASN A 164 -3.46 -7.13 -6.65
C ASN A 164 -3.61 -8.65 -6.64
N GLY A 165 -4.34 -9.19 -5.65
CA GLY A 165 -4.54 -10.63 -5.47
C GLY A 165 -3.39 -11.37 -4.77
N ALA A 166 -2.25 -10.69 -4.50
CA ALA A 166 -1.13 -11.27 -3.76
C ALA A 166 -0.83 -10.41 -2.51
N PRO A 167 -1.25 -10.81 -1.31
CA PRO A 167 -0.98 -10.07 -0.08
C PRO A 167 0.53 -9.89 0.14
N LEU A 168 0.91 -8.73 0.65
CA LEU A 168 2.31 -8.38 0.94
C LEU A 168 2.55 -8.42 2.44
N PHE A 169 3.20 -9.47 2.90
CA PHE A 169 3.60 -9.66 4.30
C PHE A 169 4.96 -9.00 4.54
N ALA A 170 5.01 -7.96 5.34
CA ALA A 170 6.23 -7.22 5.62
C ALA A 170 6.66 -7.41 7.08
N PHE A 171 7.80 -8.06 7.28
CA PHE A 171 8.38 -8.27 8.61
C PHE A 171 9.45 -7.24 8.92
N THR A 172 9.45 -6.74 10.16
CA THR A 172 10.45 -5.79 10.66
C THR A 172 10.72 -6.00 12.14
N ASP A 173 11.95 -5.74 12.55
CA ASP A 173 12.39 -5.69 13.95
C ASP A 173 12.41 -4.26 14.53
N VAL A 174 11.85 -3.28 13.79
CA VAL A 174 11.75 -1.87 14.17
C VAL A 174 10.29 -1.51 14.46
N GLU A 175 9.94 -1.28 15.72
CA GLU A 175 8.56 -1.04 16.16
C GLU A 175 7.92 0.19 15.47
N GLY A 176 8.65 1.30 15.37
CA GLY A 176 8.15 2.50 14.68
C GLY A 176 7.86 2.27 13.21
N LEU A 177 8.67 1.44 12.54
CA LEU A 177 8.45 1.07 11.15
C LEU A 177 7.22 0.16 11.00
N HIS A 178 7.04 -0.81 11.90
CA HIS A 178 5.85 -1.67 11.90
C HIS A 178 4.55 -0.84 11.88
N ARG A 179 4.48 0.24 12.68
CA ARG A 179 3.32 1.14 12.69
C ARG A 179 3.20 1.93 11.39
N ARG A 180 4.30 2.42 10.84
CA ARG A 180 4.32 3.23 9.61
C ARG A 180 3.92 2.43 8.36
N LEU A 181 4.30 1.16 8.29
CA LEU A 181 3.95 0.29 7.17
C LEU A 181 2.45 0.08 6.99
N ARG A 182 1.64 0.27 8.03
CA ARG A 182 0.17 0.22 7.97
C ARG A 182 -0.46 1.33 7.12
N LEU A 183 0.30 2.38 6.81
CA LEU A 183 -0.15 3.46 5.93
C LEU A 183 0.03 3.14 4.44
N ILE A 184 0.63 2.01 4.11
CA ILE A 184 0.90 1.63 2.71
C ILE A 184 -0.09 0.55 2.30
N TRP A 185 -0.75 0.78 1.19
CA TRP A 185 -1.76 -0.12 0.65
C TRP A 185 -1.22 -1.54 0.45
N GLY A 186 -2.03 -2.53 0.83
CA GLY A 186 -1.78 -3.95 0.59
C GLY A 186 -0.66 -4.55 1.44
N ILE A 187 -0.06 -3.79 2.36
CA ILE A 187 0.95 -4.32 3.29
C ILE A 187 0.28 -4.78 4.58
N GLU A 188 0.52 -6.06 4.93
CA GLU A 188 0.25 -6.56 6.28
C GLU A 188 1.59 -6.62 7.04
N PRO A 189 1.83 -5.69 7.98
CA PRO A 189 3.08 -5.61 8.69
C PRO A 189 3.10 -6.49 9.93
N PHE A 190 4.25 -7.13 10.18
CA PHE A 190 4.52 -7.95 11.35
C PHE A 190 5.77 -7.47 12.07
N PHE A 191 5.67 -7.34 13.39
CA PHE A 191 6.83 -7.09 14.22
C PHE A 191 7.44 -8.42 14.66
N MET A 192 8.73 -8.65 14.37
CA MET A 192 9.44 -9.88 14.74
C MET A 192 10.94 -9.61 14.80
N ASN A 193 11.63 -10.13 15.82
CA ASN A 193 13.08 -10.08 15.88
C ASN A 193 13.69 -10.96 14.79
N PHE A 194 14.72 -10.47 14.13
CA PHE A 194 15.44 -11.20 13.11
C PHE A 194 16.58 -12.03 13.74
N SER A 195 16.73 -13.26 13.30
CA SER A 195 17.88 -14.11 13.63
C SER A 195 19.12 -13.65 12.85
N GLU A 196 20.30 -14.04 13.35
CA GLU A 196 21.55 -13.90 12.59
C GLU A 196 21.53 -14.78 11.33
N ASP A 197 20.85 -15.93 11.39
CA ASP A 197 20.61 -16.80 10.25
C ASP A 197 19.33 -16.32 9.50
N PRO A 198 19.46 -15.90 8.24
CA PRO A 198 18.33 -15.48 7.43
C PRO A 198 17.28 -16.57 7.21
N GLU A 199 17.71 -17.84 7.12
CA GLU A 199 16.79 -18.95 6.90
C GLU A 199 15.90 -19.21 8.12
N ILE A 200 16.47 -19.10 9.32
CA ILE A 200 15.69 -19.19 10.57
C ILE A 200 14.68 -18.04 10.63
N THR A 201 15.08 -16.82 10.22
CA THR A 201 14.17 -15.68 10.17
C THR A 201 12.99 -15.93 9.23
N ILE A 202 13.26 -16.47 8.04
CA ILE A 202 12.22 -16.78 7.06
C ILE A 202 11.28 -17.86 7.60
N GLN A 203 11.83 -18.93 8.20
CA GLN A 203 11.02 -20.01 8.76
C GLN A 203 10.13 -19.52 9.89
N ASN A 204 10.65 -18.71 10.82
CA ASN A 204 9.86 -18.12 11.89
C ASN A 204 8.71 -17.23 11.36
N ALA A 205 8.94 -16.52 10.26
CA ALA A 205 7.91 -15.72 9.61
C ALA A 205 6.81 -16.61 8.98
N ILE A 206 7.20 -17.67 8.28
CA ILE A 206 6.27 -18.65 7.71
C ILE A 206 5.43 -19.32 8.82
N ASP A 207 6.06 -19.78 9.90
CA ASP A 207 5.37 -20.42 11.03
C ASP A 207 4.36 -19.45 11.67
N ARG A 208 4.74 -18.17 11.78
CA ARG A 208 3.83 -17.16 12.28
C ARG A 208 2.64 -16.94 11.36
N LEU A 209 2.87 -16.82 10.04
CA LEU A 209 1.79 -16.66 9.06
C LEU A 209 0.84 -17.88 9.06
N LYS A 210 1.37 -19.12 9.18
CA LYS A 210 0.56 -20.34 9.35
C LYS A 210 -0.28 -20.27 10.63
N LYS A 211 0.35 -19.95 11.77
CA LYS A 211 -0.33 -19.84 13.08
C LYS A 211 -1.46 -18.82 13.07
N GLU A 212 -1.28 -17.69 12.41
CA GLU A 212 -2.27 -16.63 12.29
C GLU A 212 -3.25 -16.85 11.12
N LYS A 213 -3.14 -17.98 10.40
CA LYS A 213 -4.02 -18.40 9.30
C LYS A 213 -4.00 -17.47 8.08
N TRP A 214 -2.90 -16.76 7.87
CA TRP A 214 -2.69 -15.98 6.66
C TRP A 214 -2.33 -16.83 5.46
N ILE A 215 -1.66 -17.96 5.71
CA ILE A 215 -1.26 -18.95 4.71
C ILE A 215 -1.55 -20.37 5.22
N LYS A 216 -1.67 -21.30 4.30
CA LYS A 216 -1.91 -22.73 4.56
C LYS A 216 -1.00 -23.60 3.71
N GLU A 217 -0.97 -24.88 3.97
CA GLU A 217 -0.30 -25.89 3.14
C GLU A 217 -0.77 -25.82 1.69
N GLY A 218 0.15 -25.88 0.75
CA GLY A 218 -0.08 -25.74 -0.69
C GLY A 218 -0.04 -24.31 -1.21
N ASP A 219 -0.01 -23.29 -0.34
CA ASP A 219 0.18 -21.91 -0.77
C ASP A 219 1.64 -21.63 -1.18
N SER A 220 1.87 -20.59 -1.97
CA SER A 220 3.20 -20.18 -2.43
C SER A 220 3.58 -18.80 -1.87
N LEU A 221 4.84 -18.64 -1.45
CA LEU A 221 5.39 -17.34 -1.06
C LEU A 221 6.54 -16.93 -1.98
N VAL A 222 6.40 -15.77 -2.60
CA VAL A 222 7.49 -15.10 -3.31
C VAL A 222 8.25 -14.23 -2.31
N THR A 223 9.37 -14.75 -1.83
CA THR A 223 10.19 -14.10 -0.80
C THR A 223 11.24 -13.22 -1.44
N VAL A 224 11.29 -11.95 -1.05
CA VAL A 224 12.32 -11.00 -1.48
C VAL A 224 13.25 -10.72 -0.32
N THR A 225 14.50 -11.14 -0.46
CA THR A 225 15.52 -11.05 0.57
C THR A 225 16.85 -10.55 0.04
N ASN A 226 17.74 -10.20 0.98
CA ASN A 226 19.16 -10.04 0.71
C ASN A 226 19.86 -11.36 1.09
N ALA A 227 20.40 -12.06 0.10
CA ALA A 227 21.23 -13.24 0.32
C ALA A 227 22.71 -12.83 0.48
N PHE A 228 23.44 -13.52 1.36
CA PHE A 228 24.88 -13.33 1.50
C PHE A 228 25.60 -14.34 0.63
N ALA A 229 26.23 -13.88 -0.46
CA ALA A 229 26.97 -14.74 -1.35
C ALA A 229 28.37 -14.15 -1.59
N HIS A 230 29.42 -14.96 -1.40
CA HIS A 230 30.82 -14.57 -1.62
C HIS A 230 31.20 -13.23 -0.94
N ASN A 231 30.83 -13.04 0.32
CA ASN A 231 31.07 -11.80 1.10
C ASN A 231 30.40 -10.54 0.51
N ARG A 232 29.36 -10.70 -0.30
CA ARG A 232 28.57 -9.61 -0.86
C ARG A 232 27.07 -9.82 -0.58
N ILE A 233 26.38 -8.71 -0.37
CA ILE A 233 24.91 -8.73 -0.31
C ILE A 233 24.39 -8.82 -1.73
N VAL A 234 23.63 -9.89 -2.01
CA VAL A 234 22.95 -10.12 -3.29
C VAL A 234 21.45 -10.07 -3.03
N GLU A 235 20.75 -9.24 -3.77
CA GLU A 235 19.30 -9.22 -3.74
C GLU A 235 18.76 -10.46 -4.47
N SER A 236 17.81 -11.17 -3.86
CA SER A 236 17.25 -12.41 -4.40
C SER A 236 15.74 -12.44 -4.36
N ILE A 237 15.15 -13.14 -5.31
CA ILE A 237 13.76 -13.58 -5.30
C ILE A 237 13.77 -15.09 -5.15
N GLN A 238 13.01 -15.61 -4.20
CA GLN A 238 12.87 -17.04 -3.94
C GLN A 238 11.40 -17.40 -3.99
N LEU A 239 11.07 -18.49 -4.65
CA LEU A 239 9.76 -19.12 -4.57
C LEU A 239 9.81 -20.21 -3.51
N ARG A 240 8.87 -20.19 -2.56
CA ARG A 240 8.73 -21.18 -1.50
C ARG A 240 7.32 -21.74 -1.53
N GLU A 241 7.20 -23.03 -1.65
CA GLU A 241 5.95 -23.77 -1.46
C GLU A 241 5.79 -24.09 0.01
N ILE A 242 4.59 -23.94 0.53
CA ILE A 242 4.29 -24.12 1.95
C ILE A 242 3.86 -25.58 2.17
N GLU A 243 4.73 -26.31 2.86
CA GLU A 243 4.51 -27.71 3.27
C GLU A 243 3.68 -27.81 4.55
#